data_52313ed1c00f470f63af4b83120f81ac
#
_entry.id   52313ed1c00f470f63af4b83120f81ac
#
_cell.length_a   1.000
_cell.length_b   1.000
_cell.length_c   1.000
_cell.angle_alpha   90.00
_cell.angle_beta   90.00
_cell.angle_gamma   90.00
#
_symmetry.space_group_name_H-M   'P 1'
#
loop_
_entity.id
_entity.type
_entity.pdbx_description
1 polymer ?
#
loop_
_entity_poly.entity_id
_entity_poly.type
_entity_poly.pdbx_seq_one_letter_code
_entity_poly.pdbx_strand_id
1 'polypeptide(L)'
;MTAPAANPAAGPPLGLLAELTHRCPLQCGYCSNPLELLKADRELDTDTWLETFAQAADLGILQVHLSGGEPTLRRDLDRIIACLGARGVYTNLITAAVTLTRERLESFAQAGLDHVQVSFQGAHPETTEKVGHYKNAHEKKRQAATWVRELGLPLTVNAPIHKLNIHEVPDFVALALELGAERLEIANVQYYGWAYLNRSALLPDYDAVMRQVDYVEKIREELTGILNIDFVTPDYYADYPKPCMGGWASDAFMITPDGTVLPCHAAQTITSMSFHKVSEKPLREIWERSEAFNRFRGF
;
A
#
# COMPACT_ATOMS: atom_id res chain seq x y z
N MET A 1 8.91 11.13 -34.78
CA MET A 1 7.81 10.22 -34.33
C MET A 1 6.79 11.11 -33.63
N THR A 2 5.55 11.18 -34.15
CA THR A 2 4.47 11.93 -33.52
C THR A 2 4.11 11.27 -32.18
N ALA A 3 3.98 12.07 -31.12
CA ALA A 3 3.50 11.56 -29.83
C ALA A 3 2.13 10.87 -30.02
N PRO A 4 1.89 9.71 -29.37
CA PRO A 4 0.58 9.08 -29.43
C PRO A 4 -0.53 10.04 -29.00
N ALA A 5 -1.70 9.96 -29.60
CA ALA A 5 -2.83 10.81 -29.27
C ALA A 5 -3.24 10.57 -27.81
N ALA A 6 -3.72 11.61 -27.12
CA ALA A 6 -4.31 11.47 -25.81
C ALA A 6 -5.52 10.53 -25.89
N ASN A 7 -5.66 9.61 -24.93
CA ASN A 7 -6.84 8.76 -24.85
C ASN A 7 -7.98 9.53 -24.18
N PRO A 8 -9.02 9.96 -24.90
CA PRO A 8 -10.14 10.71 -24.33
C PRO A 8 -11.00 9.87 -23.37
N ALA A 9 -10.84 8.55 -23.35
CA ALA A 9 -11.55 7.65 -22.43
C ALA A 9 -10.83 7.50 -21.07
N ALA A 10 -9.60 8.02 -20.91
CA ALA A 10 -8.91 8.03 -19.64
C ALA A 10 -9.47 9.16 -18.78
N GLY A 11 -10.40 8.85 -17.89
CA GLY A 11 -10.79 9.77 -16.82
C GLY A 11 -9.58 10.16 -15.95
N PRO A 12 -9.71 11.21 -15.10
CA PRO A 12 -8.67 11.52 -14.14
C PRO A 12 -8.50 10.36 -13.15
N PRO A 13 -7.27 10.03 -12.76
CA PRO A 13 -7.05 9.04 -11.70
C PRO A 13 -7.52 9.61 -10.35
N LEU A 14 -8.03 8.74 -9.48
CA LEU A 14 -8.52 9.12 -8.16
C LEU A 14 -7.49 8.87 -7.06
N GLY A 15 -6.64 7.84 -7.23
CA GLY A 15 -5.69 7.38 -6.24
C GLY A 15 -4.25 7.28 -6.75
N LEU A 16 -3.30 7.55 -5.86
CA LEU A 16 -1.88 7.36 -6.08
C LEU A 16 -1.27 6.57 -4.93
N LEU A 17 -0.57 5.47 -5.22
CA LEU A 17 0.35 4.82 -4.30
C LEU A 17 1.76 5.37 -4.53
N ALA A 18 2.31 6.10 -3.56
CA ALA A 18 3.66 6.61 -3.62
C ALA A 18 4.60 5.75 -2.78
N GLU A 19 5.46 4.98 -3.42
CA GLU A 19 6.57 4.30 -2.75
C GLU A 19 7.71 5.28 -2.54
N LEU A 20 7.81 5.86 -1.35
CA LEU A 20 8.75 6.94 -1.07
C LEU A 20 10.20 6.47 -0.90
N THR A 21 10.39 5.20 -0.53
CA THR A 21 11.69 4.57 -0.28
C THR A 21 11.56 3.05 -0.33
N HIS A 22 12.65 2.36 -0.71
CA HIS A 22 12.74 0.90 -0.54
C HIS A 22 13.36 0.48 0.79
N ARG A 23 13.88 1.41 1.59
CA ARG A 23 14.45 1.10 2.90
C ARG A 23 13.35 0.63 3.85
N CYS A 24 13.58 -0.51 4.51
CA CYS A 24 12.64 -1.07 5.47
C CYS A 24 13.42 -1.81 6.57
N PRO A 25 13.03 -1.68 7.84
CA PRO A 25 13.66 -2.45 8.92
C PRO A 25 13.16 -3.90 8.99
N LEU A 26 12.05 -4.23 8.29
CA LEU A 26 11.50 -5.58 8.21
C LEU A 26 12.06 -6.35 7.00
N GLN A 27 11.95 -7.69 7.06
CA GLN A 27 12.38 -8.62 6.00
C GLN A 27 11.27 -9.63 5.69
N CYS A 28 10.07 -9.13 5.40
CA CYS A 28 8.90 -9.97 5.15
C CYS A 28 9.08 -10.80 3.88
N GLY A 29 8.97 -12.12 3.97
CA GLY A 29 9.12 -13.03 2.83
C GLY A 29 8.04 -12.87 1.75
N TYR A 30 6.96 -12.16 2.04
CA TYR A 30 5.88 -11.83 1.08
C TYR A 30 5.99 -10.41 0.51
N CYS A 31 7.07 -9.69 0.79
CA CYS A 31 7.21 -8.28 0.43
C CYS A 31 6.88 -8.04 -1.06
N SER A 32 6.11 -7.01 -1.33
CA SER A 32 5.74 -6.62 -2.69
C SER A 32 6.81 -5.78 -3.40
N ASN A 33 7.78 -5.24 -2.66
CA ASN A 33 8.90 -4.52 -3.24
C ASN A 33 9.70 -5.42 -4.21
N PRO A 34 10.38 -4.84 -5.20
CA PRO A 34 11.17 -5.61 -6.16
C PRO A 34 12.28 -6.41 -5.48
N LEU A 35 12.75 -7.47 -6.17
CA LEU A 35 13.87 -8.29 -5.66
C LEU A 35 15.16 -7.48 -5.52
N GLU A 36 15.37 -6.52 -6.41
CA GLU A 36 16.48 -5.58 -6.38
C GLU A 36 16.01 -4.24 -5.80
N LEU A 37 16.29 -4.01 -4.53
CA LEU A 37 15.92 -2.78 -3.85
C LEU A 37 16.83 -1.62 -4.28
N LEU A 38 16.22 -0.46 -4.51
CA LEU A 38 16.98 0.77 -4.79
C LEU A 38 17.79 1.20 -3.57
N LYS A 39 19.01 1.70 -3.83
CA LYS A 39 19.79 2.37 -2.81
C LYS A 39 19.23 3.79 -2.57
N ALA A 40 19.44 4.31 -1.37
CA ALA A 40 18.92 5.61 -0.97
C ALA A 40 19.38 6.78 -1.86
N ASP A 41 20.58 6.68 -2.46
CA ASP A 41 21.14 7.66 -3.37
C ASP A 41 20.50 7.66 -4.79
N ARG A 42 19.62 6.69 -5.05
CA ARG A 42 18.84 6.54 -6.29
C ARG A 42 17.36 6.92 -6.10
N GLU A 43 16.95 7.19 -4.87
CA GLU A 43 15.59 7.63 -4.56
C GLU A 43 15.43 9.11 -4.93
N LEU A 44 14.21 9.50 -5.31
CA LEU A 44 13.86 10.90 -5.56
C LEU A 44 14.10 11.74 -4.31
N ASP A 45 14.67 12.92 -4.51
CA ASP A 45 14.79 13.93 -3.45
C ASP A 45 13.42 14.54 -3.08
N THR A 46 13.43 15.34 -2.02
CA THR A 46 12.21 15.97 -1.50
C THR A 46 11.55 16.88 -2.54
N ASP A 47 12.32 17.74 -3.20
CA ASP A 47 11.79 18.77 -4.09
C ASP A 47 11.16 18.13 -5.33
N THR A 48 11.74 17.06 -5.87
CA THR A 48 11.16 16.26 -6.96
C THR A 48 9.85 15.59 -6.53
N TRP A 49 9.76 15.06 -5.30
CA TRP A 49 8.50 14.53 -4.78
C TRP A 49 7.44 15.63 -4.64
N LEU A 50 7.79 16.81 -4.11
CA LEU A 50 6.84 17.92 -3.95
C LEU A 50 6.28 18.39 -5.30
N GLU A 51 7.14 18.48 -6.33
CA GLU A 51 6.72 18.79 -7.70
C GLU A 51 5.81 17.69 -8.27
N THR A 52 6.18 16.43 -8.09
CA THR A 52 5.39 15.27 -8.53
C THR A 52 3.99 15.28 -7.90
N PHE A 53 3.88 15.57 -6.61
CA PHE A 53 2.59 15.67 -5.92
C PHE A 53 1.77 16.90 -6.35
N ALA A 54 2.41 18.01 -6.72
CA ALA A 54 1.72 19.13 -7.35
C ALA A 54 1.09 18.71 -8.69
N GLN A 55 1.86 18.04 -9.55
CA GLN A 55 1.35 17.50 -10.81
C GLN A 55 0.22 16.46 -10.61
N ALA A 56 0.32 15.61 -9.56
CA ALA A 56 -0.72 14.64 -9.23
C ALA A 56 -2.03 15.31 -8.80
N ALA A 57 -1.96 16.34 -7.96
CA ALA A 57 -3.13 17.13 -7.56
C ALA A 57 -3.78 17.84 -8.77
N ASP A 58 -2.98 18.44 -9.66
CA ASP A 58 -3.44 19.07 -10.91
C ASP A 58 -4.06 18.06 -11.89
N LEU A 59 -3.65 16.78 -11.80
CA LEU A 59 -4.23 15.70 -12.59
C LEU A 59 -5.60 15.25 -12.07
N GLY A 60 -5.92 15.55 -10.80
CA GLY A 60 -7.21 15.25 -10.18
C GLY A 60 -7.15 14.15 -9.10
N ILE A 61 -5.96 13.77 -8.63
CA ILE A 61 -5.81 12.82 -7.52
C ILE A 61 -6.52 13.33 -6.27
N LEU A 62 -7.36 12.48 -5.68
CA LEU A 62 -8.10 12.79 -4.45
C LEU A 62 -7.40 12.24 -3.20
N GLN A 63 -6.66 11.13 -3.35
CA GLN A 63 -5.93 10.51 -2.23
C GLN A 63 -4.56 9.99 -2.64
N VAL A 64 -3.63 10.06 -1.69
CA VAL A 64 -2.28 9.49 -1.81
C VAL A 64 -2.02 8.53 -0.66
N HIS A 65 -1.64 7.31 -0.99
CA HIS A 65 -1.10 6.35 -0.05
C HIS A 65 0.42 6.52 0.02
N LEU A 66 0.93 7.02 1.14
CA LEU A 66 2.35 7.19 1.42
C LEU A 66 2.91 5.87 1.93
N SER A 67 3.67 5.19 1.11
CA SER A 67 4.13 3.82 1.32
C SER A 67 5.60 3.64 0.90
N GLY A 68 5.99 2.41 0.61
CA GLY A 68 7.34 2.02 0.16
C GLY A 68 7.82 0.78 0.89
N GLY A 69 9.09 0.80 1.32
CA GLY A 69 9.58 -0.09 2.36
C GLY A 69 8.99 0.33 3.71
N GLU A 70 9.59 1.35 4.32
CA GLU A 70 9.05 2.01 5.51
C GLU A 70 9.14 3.55 5.33
N PRO A 71 8.02 4.22 5.01
CA PRO A 71 8.04 5.64 4.69
C PRO A 71 8.49 6.53 5.85
N THR A 72 8.29 6.11 7.11
CA THR A 72 8.73 6.85 8.28
C THR A 72 10.25 6.97 8.44
N LEU A 73 11.03 6.22 7.63
CA LEU A 73 12.48 6.38 7.55
C LEU A 73 12.91 7.62 6.74
N ARG A 74 12.00 8.24 5.99
CA ARG A 74 12.28 9.54 5.35
C ARG A 74 12.16 10.66 6.37
N ARG A 75 13.20 11.49 6.44
CA ARG A 75 13.24 12.61 7.38
C ARG A 75 12.33 13.78 6.97
N ASP A 76 12.00 13.85 5.70
CA ASP A 76 11.21 14.89 5.03
C ASP A 76 9.73 14.53 4.85
N LEU A 77 9.25 13.45 5.49
CA LEU A 77 7.88 12.97 5.32
C LEU A 77 6.82 13.99 5.76
N ASP A 78 7.10 14.77 6.77
CA ASP A 78 6.24 15.87 7.23
C ASP A 78 6.08 16.96 6.16
N ARG A 79 7.14 17.31 5.43
CA ARG A 79 7.07 18.26 4.31
C ARG A 79 6.23 17.72 3.16
N ILE A 80 6.32 16.41 2.89
CA ILE A 80 5.52 15.72 1.87
C ILE A 80 4.03 15.76 2.26
N ILE A 81 3.71 15.40 3.51
CA ILE A 81 2.33 15.44 4.04
C ILE A 81 1.77 16.86 3.94
N ALA A 82 2.50 17.87 4.40
CA ALA A 82 2.06 19.26 4.34
C ALA A 82 1.81 19.75 2.90
N CYS A 83 2.64 19.30 1.95
CA CYS A 83 2.47 19.64 0.53
C CYS A 83 1.16 19.08 -0.05
N LEU A 84 0.79 17.85 0.31
CA LEU A 84 -0.45 17.20 -0.11
C LEU A 84 -1.68 17.84 0.57
N GLY A 85 -1.61 18.04 1.89
CA GLY A 85 -2.67 18.67 2.66
C GLY A 85 -3.00 20.09 2.17
N ALA A 86 -1.98 20.90 1.84
CA ALA A 86 -2.16 22.25 1.27
C ALA A 86 -2.89 22.24 -0.10
N ARG A 87 -2.97 21.08 -0.76
CA ARG A 87 -3.68 20.89 -2.04
C ARG A 87 -5.03 20.17 -1.88
N GLY A 88 -5.45 19.91 -0.65
CA GLY A 88 -6.69 19.20 -0.37
C GLY A 88 -6.67 17.71 -0.76
N VAL A 89 -5.49 17.09 -0.86
CA VAL A 89 -5.32 15.69 -1.19
C VAL A 89 -5.30 14.89 0.11
N TYR A 90 -6.20 13.92 0.24
CA TYR A 90 -6.27 13.03 1.39
C TYR A 90 -5.03 12.13 1.48
N THR A 91 -4.44 12.04 2.66
CA THR A 91 -3.19 11.30 2.89
C THR A 91 -3.41 10.09 3.79
N ASN A 92 -2.98 8.90 3.35
CA ASN A 92 -2.93 7.68 4.14
C ASN A 92 -1.48 7.23 4.30
N LEU A 93 -0.96 7.21 5.52
CA LEU A 93 0.36 6.69 5.84
C LEU A 93 0.29 5.18 6.07
N ILE A 94 0.88 4.39 5.16
CA ILE A 94 1.02 2.92 5.30
C ILE A 94 2.38 2.61 5.91
N THR A 95 2.39 2.09 7.13
CA THR A 95 3.62 1.88 7.89
C THR A 95 3.66 0.54 8.62
N ALA A 96 4.85 -0.03 8.76
CA ALA A 96 5.11 -1.11 9.70
C ALA A 96 5.20 -0.62 11.15
N ALA A 97 5.35 0.67 11.37
CA ALA A 97 5.35 1.39 12.64
C ALA A 97 6.41 0.97 13.67
N VAL A 98 7.34 0.06 13.34
CA VAL A 98 8.33 -0.47 14.29
C VAL A 98 9.44 0.53 14.68
N THR A 99 9.59 1.60 13.89
CA THR A 99 10.54 2.69 14.13
C THR A 99 9.85 4.03 14.38
N LEU A 100 8.51 4.06 14.37
CA LEU A 100 7.73 5.26 14.61
C LEU A 100 7.80 5.64 16.08
N THR A 101 8.02 6.93 16.35
CA THR A 101 7.94 7.51 17.70
C THR A 101 6.71 8.40 17.81
N ARG A 102 6.29 8.68 19.05
CA ARG A 102 5.15 9.55 19.32
C ARG A 102 5.37 10.95 18.72
N GLU A 103 6.55 11.52 18.93
CA GLU A 103 6.91 12.86 18.47
C GLU A 103 6.87 12.95 16.93
N ARG A 104 7.29 11.88 16.23
CA ARG A 104 7.21 11.83 14.78
C ARG A 104 5.76 11.78 14.30
N LEU A 105 4.92 10.99 14.95
CA LEU A 105 3.50 10.91 14.61
C LEU A 105 2.77 12.23 14.88
N GLU A 106 3.09 12.91 16.00
CA GLU A 106 2.60 14.25 16.31
C GLU A 106 2.99 15.27 15.23
N SER A 107 4.25 15.21 14.75
CA SER A 107 4.70 16.05 13.62
C SER A 107 3.89 15.79 12.35
N PHE A 108 3.59 14.53 12.05
CA PHE A 108 2.77 14.17 10.87
C PHE A 108 1.32 14.65 11.01
N ALA A 109 0.71 14.50 12.20
CA ALA A 109 -0.62 15.03 12.48
C ALA A 109 -0.67 16.56 12.34
N GLN A 110 0.33 17.28 12.86
CA GLN A 110 0.46 18.74 12.71
C GLN A 110 0.68 19.15 11.25
N ALA A 111 1.34 18.32 10.45
CA ALA A 111 1.52 18.53 9.01
C ALA A 111 0.24 18.27 8.19
N GLY A 112 -0.81 17.74 8.81
CA GLY A 112 -2.11 17.49 8.16
C GLY A 112 -2.27 16.05 7.65
N LEU A 113 -1.63 15.05 8.29
CA LEU A 113 -1.89 13.64 7.98
C LEU A 113 -3.36 13.29 8.32
N ASP A 114 -4.06 12.66 7.38
CA ASP A 114 -5.48 12.32 7.53
C ASP A 114 -5.72 10.93 8.09
N HIS A 115 -4.83 9.95 7.83
CA HIS A 115 -5.08 8.55 8.13
C HIS A 115 -3.77 7.77 8.35
N VAL A 116 -3.81 6.77 9.22
CA VAL A 116 -2.69 5.83 9.42
C VAL A 116 -3.16 4.39 9.26
N GLN A 117 -2.44 3.65 8.43
CA GLN A 117 -2.60 2.22 8.25
C GLN A 117 -1.38 1.49 8.82
N VAL A 118 -1.59 0.73 9.89
CA VAL A 118 -0.54 -0.06 10.54
C VAL A 118 -0.60 -1.52 10.08
N SER A 119 0.49 -2.02 9.49
CA SER A 119 0.58 -3.38 8.99
C SER A 119 1.04 -4.35 10.07
N PHE A 120 0.23 -5.37 10.40
CA PHE A 120 0.56 -6.46 11.33
C PHE A 120 0.83 -7.74 10.54
N GLN A 121 2.02 -8.34 10.71
CA GLN A 121 2.42 -9.57 10.04
C GLN A 121 1.82 -10.83 10.67
N GLY A 122 1.29 -10.71 11.87
CA GLY A 122 0.55 -11.71 12.65
C GLY A 122 -0.32 -11.01 13.68
N ALA A 123 -1.40 -11.64 14.12
CA ALA A 123 -2.21 -11.17 15.22
C ALA A 123 -1.52 -11.39 16.58
N HIS A 124 -0.53 -12.28 16.62
CA HIS A 124 0.24 -12.62 17.81
C HIS A 124 1.72 -12.20 17.69
N PRO A 125 2.43 -11.96 18.83
CA PRO A 125 3.83 -11.57 18.85
C PRO A 125 4.73 -12.54 18.07
N GLU A 126 4.55 -13.85 18.29
CA GLU A 126 5.37 -14.91 17.71
C GLU A 126 5.30 -14.90 16.18
N THR A 127 4.11 -14.79 15.61
CA THR A 127 3.90 -14.74 14.16
C THR A 127 4.39 -13.42 13.59
N THR A 128 4.09 -12.29 14.25
CA THR A 128 4.56 -10.96 13.82
C THR A 128 6.08 -10.91 13.72
N GLU A 129 6.78 -11.38 14.75
CA GLU A 129 8.24 -11.35 14.80
C GLU A 129 8.88 -12.34 13.83
N LYS A 130 8.31 -13.54 13.73
CA LYS A 130 8.77 -14.59 12.80
C LYS A 130 8.67 -14.14 11.34
N VAL A 131 7.57 -13.51 10.96
CA VAL A 131 7.32 -13.09 9.58
C VAL A 131 8.05 -11.81 9.22
N GLY A 132 8.09 -10.84 10.15
CA GLY A 132 8.74 -9.54 9.95
C GLY A 132 10.25 -9.54 10.22
N HIS A 133 10.77 -10.58 10.86
CA HIS A 133 12.17 -10.67 11.33
C HIS A 133 12.60 -9.46 12.19
N TYR A 134 11.70 -8.98 13.05
CA TYR A 134 11.97 -7.82 13.89
C TYR A 134 11.48 -8.05 15.32
N LYS A 135 12.40 -7.99 16.29
CA LYS A 135 12.12 -8.24 17.71
C LYS A 135 11.20 -7.16 18.30
N ASN A 136 10.24 -7.58 19.13
CA ASN A 136 9.22 -6.73 19.76
C ASN A 136 8.38 -5.93 18.74
N ALA A 137 8.24 -6.43 17.50
CA ALA A 137 7.49 -5.75 16.45
C ALA A 137 6.02 -5.59 16.83
N HIS A 138 5.41 -6.64 17.37
CA HIS A 138 3.99 -6.65 17.73
C HIS A 138 3.67 -5.55 18.75
N GLU A 139 4.43 -5.48 19.84
CA GLU A 139 4.22 -4.48 20.89
C GLU A 139 4.43 -3.05 20.37
N LYS A 140 5.47 -2.82 19.56
CA LYS A 140 5.71 -1.50 18.94
C LYS A 140 4.57 -1.04 18.05
N LYS A 141 3.97 -1.97 17.29
CA LYS A 141 2.82 -1.68 16.42
C LYS A 141 1.57 -1.35 17.25
N ARG A 142 1.30 -2.10 18.29
CA ARG A 142 0.20 -1.82 19.23
C ARG A 142 0.37 -0.46 19.86
N GLN A 143 1.58 -0.14 20.33
CA GLN A 143 1.87 1.17 20.91
C GLN A 143 1.67 2.30 19.88
N ALA A 144 2.12 2.13 18.64
CA ALA A 144 1.91 3.11 17.58
C ALA A 144 0.41 3.29 17.27
N ALA A 145 -0.36 2.19 17.19
CA ALA A 145 -1.80 2.24 17.00
C ALA A 145 -2.52 3.00 18.12
N THR A 146 -2.07 2.81 19.38
CA THR A 146 -2.56 3.59 20.52
C THR A 146 -2.30 5.08 20.33
N TRP A 147 -1.09 5.49 19.93
CA TRP A 147 -0.78 6.90 19.66
C TRP A 147 -1.63 7.49 18.52
N VAL A 148 -1.87 6.71 17.46
CA VAL A 148 -2.77 7.12 16.35
C VAL A 148 -4.14 7.50 16.91
N ARG A 149 -4.71 6.64 17.75
CA ARG A 149 -6.03 6.86 18.36
C ARG A 149 -6.04 8.06 19.33
N GLU A 150 -5.00 8.20 20.16
CA GLU A 150 -4.86 9.33 21.11
C GLU A 150 -4.77 10.68 20.39
N LEU A 151 -4.20 10.70 19.19
CA LEU A 151 -4.11 11.91 18.35
C LEU A 151 -5.40 12.16 17.53
N GLY A 152 -6.40 11.30 17.65
CA GLY A 152 -7.67 11.43 16.93
C GLY A 152 -7.57 11.13 15.44
N LEU A 153 -6.51 10.44 15.00
CA LEU A 153 -6.36 10.01 13.62
C LEU A 153 -7.12 8.69 13.38
N PRO A 154 -7.81 8.54 12.26
CA PRO A 154 -8.37 7.27 11.82
C PRO A 154 -7.30 6.19 11.72
N LEU A 155 -7.62 4.97 12.19
CA LEU A 155 -6.73 3.83 12.19
C LEU A 155 -7.26 2.71 11.29
N THR A 156 -6.44 2.24 10.35
CA THR A 156 -6.62 0.96 9.68
C THR A 156 -5.59 -0.05 10.21
N VAL A 157 -6.05 -1.23 10.59
CA VAL A 157 -5.20 -2.40 10.76
C VAL A 157 -5.11 -3.13 9.42
N ASN A 158 -3.91 -3.33 8.89
CA ASN A 158 -3.69 -4.14 7.69
C ASN A 158 -3.07 -5.48 8.07
N ALA A 159 -3.69 -6.55 7.62
CA ALA A 159 -3.28 -7.93 7.85
C ALA A 159 -2.92 -8.60 6.51
N PRO A 160 -1.63 -8.67 6.12
CA PRO A 160 -1.19 -9.44 4.96
C PRO A 160 -1.31 -10.94 5.24
N ILE A 161 -2.26 -11.61 4.59
CA ILE A 161 -2.61 -13.00 4.87
C ILE A 161 -1.86 -13.97 3.96
N HIS A 162 -1.27 -14.98 4.59
CA HIS A 162 -0.54 -16.07 3.96
C HIS A 162 -0.63 -17.34 4.84
N LYS A 163 -0.07 -18.45 4.39
CA LYS A 163 -0.12 -19.77 5.09
C LYS A 163 0.24 -19.72 6.57
N LEU A 164 1.18 -18.83 6.96
CA LEU A 164 1.68 -18.79 8.34
C LEU A 164 0.74 -18.08 9.31
N ASN A 165 -0.24 -17.30 8.82
CA ASN A 165 -1.15 -16.52 9.65
C ASN A 165 -2.64 -16.58 9.24
N ILE A 166 -3.00 -17.33 8.19
CA ILE A 166 -4.39 -17.43 7.74
C ILE A 166 -5.34 -17.96 8.84
N HIS A 167 -4.84 -18.78 9.75
CA HIS A 167 -5.59 -19.30 10.89
C HIS A 167 -5.81 -18.26 11.99
N GLU A 168 -5.07 -17.15 11.97
CA GLU A 168 -5.18 -16.02 12.90
C GLU A 168 -6.21 -14.96 12.43
N VAL A 169 -6.95 -15.17 11.34
CA VAL A 169 -7.91 -14.17 10.84
C VAL A 169 -8.94 -13.76 11.87
N PRO A 170 -9.52 -14.65 12.70
CA PRO A 170 -10.40 -14.25 13.80
C PRO A 170 -9.68 -13.38 14.84
N ASP A 171 -8.41 -13.65 15.11
CA ASP A 171 -7.60 -12.90 16.07
C ASP A 171 -7.23 -11.51 15.54
N PHE A 172 -7.06 -11.35 14.21
CA PHE A 172 -6.91 -10.03 13.60
C PHE A 172 -8.18 -9.17 13.73
N VAL A 173 -9.37 -9.77 13.64
CA VAL A 173 -10.64 -9.07 13.89
C VAL A 173 -10.69 -8.61 15.34
N ALA A 174 -10.36 -9.49 16.29
CA ALA A 174 -10.31 -9.15 17.70
C ALA A 174 -9.28 -8.05 18.00
N LEU A 175 -8.09 -8.14 17.40
CA LEU A 175 -7.03 -7.13 17.52
C LEU A 175 -7.48 -5.77 16.99
N ALA A 176 -8.12 -5.71 15.83
CA ALA A 176 -8.62 -4.47 15.26
C ALA A 176 -9.68 -3.80 16.15
N LEU A 177 -10.61 -4.59 16.71
CA LEU A 177 -11.60 -4.11 17.65
C LEU A 177 -10.95 -3.61 18.96
N GLU A 178 -9.99 -4.35 19.52
CA GLU A 178 -9.26 -3.96 20.74
C GLU A 178 -8.49 -2.65 20.53
N LEU A 179 -7.85 -2.47 19.39
CA LEU A 179 -7.12 -1.25 19.04
C LEU A 179 -8.04 -0.08 18.70
N GLY A 180 -9.35 -0.31 18.61
CA GLY A 180 -10.34 0.70 18.21
C GLY A 180 -10.15 1.18 16.78
N ALA A 181 -9.72 0.30 15.88
CA ALA A 181 -9.59 0.62 14.47
C ALA A 181 -10.97 0.81 13.81
N GLU A 182 -11.09 1.78 12.94
CA GLU A 182 -12.30 1.98 12.12
C GLU A 182 -12.36 1.00 10.94
N ARG A 183 -11.19 0.45 10.55
CA ARG A 183 -11.05 -0.41 9.38
C ARG A 183 -10.04 -1.53 9.62
N LEU A 184 -10.37 -2.72 9.12
CA LEU A 184 -9.46 -3.85 9.01
C LEU A 184 -9.34 -4.26 7.55
N GLU A 185 -8.13 -4.20 7.00
CA GLU A 185 -7.84 -4.73 5.67
C GLU A 185 -7.27 -6.16 5.81
N ILE A 186 -8.05 -7.15 5.40
CA ILE A 186 -7.61 -8.55 5.28
C ILE A 186 -7.07 -8.73 3.85
N ALA A 187 -5.76 -8.56 3.70
CA ALA A 187 -5.08 -8.49 2.41
C ALA A 187 -4.41 -9.83 2.06
N ASN A 188 -5.08 -10.67 1.29
CA ASN A 188 -4.44 -11.89 0.81
C ASN A 188 -3.23 -11.57 -0.08
N VAL A 189 -2.06 -12.14 0.26
CA VAL A 189 -0.79 -11.90 -0.42
C VAL A 189 -0.89 -12.27 -1.89
N GLN A 190 -0.39 -11.40 -2.76
CA GLN A 190 -0.29 -11.63 -4.20
C GLN A 190 1.08 -12.24 -4.52
N TYR A 191 1.10 -13.30 -5.34
CA TYR A 191 2.32 -14.09 -5.57
C TYR A 191 3.11 -13.59 -6.78
N TYR A 192 3.81 -12.47 -6.59
CA TYR A 192 4.88 -11.98 -7.47
C TYR A 192 6.10 -11.57 -6.62
N GLY A 193 7.24 -11.28 -7.25
CA GLY A 193 8.45 -10.88 -6.54
C GLY A 193 8.85 -11.87 -5.42
N TRP A 194 9.07 -11.38 -4.22
CA TRP A 194 9.47 -12.18 -3.05
C TRP A 194 8.41 -13.21 -2.65
N ALA A 195 7.13 -12.85 -2.70
CA ALA A 195 6.05 -13.79 -2.39
C ALA A 195 6.06 -14.99 -3.35
N TYR A 196 6.34 -14.77 -4.64
CA TYR A 196 6.44 -15.85 -5.62
C TYR A 196 7.65 -16.76 -5.36
N LEU A 197 8.80 -16.20 -5.02
CA LEU A 197 10.00 -17.00 -4.65
C LEU A 197 9.75 -17.84 -3.42
N ASN A 198 9.01 -17.32 -2.44
CA ASN A 198 8.72 -17.99 -1.16
C ASN A 198 7.36 -18.72 -1.15
N ARG A 199 6.69 -18.89 -2.31
CA ARG A 199 5.32 -19.42 -2.38
C ARG A 199 5.13 -20.78 -1.73
N SER A 200 6.13 -21.66 -1.76
CA SER A 200 6.05 -22.98 -1.12
C SER A 200 5.84 -22.89 0.40
N ALA A 201 6.36 -21.84 1.03
CA ALA A 201 6.22 -21.57 2.45
C ALA A 201 5.00 -20.68 2.78
N LEU A 202 4.54 -19.88 1.82
CA LEU A 202 3.56 -18.83 2.05
C LEU A 202 2.17 -19.11 1.47
N LEU A 203 2.04 -19.93 0.41
CA LEU A 203 0.75 -20.21 -0.21
C LEU A 203 -0.09 -21.11 0.70
N PRO A 204 -1.25 -20.66 1.18
CA PRO A 204 -2.16 -21.48 1.96
C PRO A 204 -2.79 -22.55 1.07
N ASP A 205 -3.28 -23.62 1.66
CA ASP A 205 -4.06 -24.63 0.94
C ASP A 205 -5.49 -24.15 0.64
N TYR A 206 -6.14 -24.84 -0.31
CA TYR A 206 -7.49 -24.50 -0.76
C TYR A 206 -8.50 -24.45 0.40
N ASP A 207 -8.51 -25.46 1.27
CA ASP A 207 -9.48 -25.57 2.35
C ASP A 207 -9.30 -24.43 3.38
N ALA A 208 -8.06 -24.04 3.66
CA ALA A 208 -7.79 -22.90 4.54
C ALA A 208 -8.31 -21.59 3.94
N VAL A 209 -8.14 -21.41 2.62
CA VAL A 209 -8.64 -20.24 1.90
C VAL A 209 -10.17 -20.19 1.91
N MET A 210 -10.85 -21.31 1.65
CA MET A 210 -12.33 -21.36 1.67
C MET A 210 -12.89 -21.07 3.06
N ARG A 211 -12.30 -21.65 4.11
CA ARG A 211 -12.69 -21.32 5.49
C ARG A 211 -12.49 -19.85 5.83
N GLN A 212 -11.43 -19.23 5.33
CA GLN A 212 -11.20 -17.78 5.49
C GLN A 212 -12.30 -16.98 4.81
N VAL A 213 -12.63 -17.30 3.56
CA VAL A 213 -13.67 -16.61 2.78
C VAL A 213 -15.00 -16.66 3.53
N ASP A 214 -15.45 -17.88 3.88
CA ASP A 214 -16.71 -18.08 4.61
C ASP A 214 -16.75 -17.30 5.93
N TYR A 215 -15.65 -17.32 6.69
CA TYR A 215 -15.55 -16.58 7.95
C TYR A 215 -15.63 -15.07 7.72
N VAL A 216 -14.88 -14.54 6.75
CA VAL A 216 -14.82 -13.09 6.50
C VAL A 216 -16.16 -12.57 5.98
N GLU A 217 -16.83 -13.30 5.09
CA GLU A 217 -18.17 -12.92 4.62
C GLU A 217 -19.17 -12.80 5.78
N LYS A 218 -19.19 -13.78 6.66
CA LYS A 218 -20.06 -13.79 7.84
C LYS A 218 -19.74 -12.64 8.81
N ILE A 219 -18.47 -12.49 9.20
CA ILE A 219 -18.09 -11.50 10.22
C ILE A 219 -18.25 -10.05 9.72
N ARG A 220 -18.13 -9.80 8.42
CA ARG A 220 -18.40 -8.48 7.81
C ARG A 220 -19.85 -8.05 8.02
N GLU A 221 -20.80 -8.97 7.89
CA GLU A 221 -22.22 -8.69 8.14
C GLU A 221 -22.47 -8.42 9.63
N GLU A 222 -21.89 -9.25 10.50
CA GLU A 222 -22.05 -9.13 11.97
C GLU A 222 -21.47 -7.82 12.53
N LEU A 223 -20.38 -7.32 11.94
CA LEU A 223 -19.69 -6.11 12.40
C LEU A 223 -20.05 -4.84 11.61
N THR A 224 -21.10 -4.89 10.78
CA THR A 224 -21.58 -3.73 10.03
C THR A 224 -21.88 -2.55 10.98
N GLY A 225 -21.26 -1.39 10.72
CA GLY A 225 -21.37 -0.19 11.56
C GLY A 225 -20.47 -0.17 12.80
N ILE A 226 -19.70 -1.24 13.05
CA ILE A 226 -18.73 -1.34 14.15
C ILE A 226 -17.30 -1.31 13.61
N LEU A 227 -16.98 -2.17 12.64
CA LEU A 227 -15.68 -2.30 12.00
C LEU A 227 -15.86 -2.51 10.50
N ASN A 228 -15.28 -1.63 9.69
CA ASN A 228 -15.25 -1.83 8.25
C ASN A 228 -14.18 -2.86 7.89
N ILE A 229 -14.57 -3.97 7.27
CA ILE A 229 -13.63 -5.01 6.84
C ILE A 229 -13.49 -4.98 5.32
N ASP A 230 -12.30 -4.56 4.85
CA ASP A 230 -11.91 -4.65 3.45
C ASP A 230 -11.28 -6.04 3.23
N PHE A 231 -11.85 -6.79 2.31
CA PHE A 231 -11.37 -8.13 2.02
C PHE A 231 -10.78 -8.19 0.61
N VAL A 232 -9.45 -8.26 0.55
CA VAL A 232 -8.74 -8.52 -0.71
C VAL A 232 -8.83 -10.01 -1.00
N THR A 233 -9.86 -10.39 -1.75
CA THR A 233 -10.17 -11.79 -2.07
C THR A 233 -9.00 -12.47 -2.77
N PRO A 234 -8.61 -13.69 -2.34
CA PRO A 234 -7.61 -14.47 -3.05
C PRO A 234 -8.19 -15.01 -4.36
N ASP A 235 -7.40 -14.96 -5.44
CA ASP A 235 -7.78 -15.46 -6.76
C ASP A 235 -6.91 -16.61 -7.29
N TYR A 236 -5.95 -17.08 -6.49
CA TYR A 236 -5.03 -18.14 -6.89
C TYR A 236 -5.64 -19.56 -6.91
N TYR A 237 -6.91 -19.68 -6.49
CA TYR A 237 -7.73 -20.89 -6.64
C TYR A 237 -9.03 -20.62 -7.42
N ALA A 238 -9.19 -19.42 -7.97
CA ALA A 238 -10.35 -19.06 -8.78
C ALA A 238 -10.13 -19.41 -10.26
N ASP A 239 -11.21 -19.66 -10.99
CA ASP A 239 -11.15 -19.90 -12.43
C ASP A 239 -10.76 -18.67 -13.25
N TYR A 240 -11.00 -17.48 -12.68
CA TYR A 240 -10.72 -16.19 -13.30
C TYR A 240 -10.01 -15.25 -12.32
N PRO A 241 -9.12 -14.36 -12.82
CA PRO A 241 -8.53 -13.31 -11.99
C PRO A 241 -9.62 -12.40 -11.41
N LYS A 242 -9.43 -11.91 -10.19
CA LYS A 242 -10.33 -10.93 -9.59
C LYS A 242 -10.31 -9.61 -10.37
N PRO A 243 -11.46 -8.91 -10.47
CA PRO A 243 -11.52 -7.56 -11.02
C PRO A 243 -10.83 -6.59 -10.04
N CYS A 244 -9.59 -6.22 -10.33
CA CYS A 244 -8.80 -5.35 -9.48
C CYS A 244 -9.04 -3.88 -9.83
N MET A 245 -9.70 -3.10 -8.96
CA MET A 245 -9.88 -1.64 -9.10
C MET A 245 -10.40 -1.20 -10.49
N GLY A 246 -11.31 -1.96 -11.09
CA GLY A 246 -11.79 -1.66 -12.45
C GLY A 246 -10.77 -1.93 -13.57
N GLY A 247 -9.61 -2.45 -13.25
CA GLY A 247 -8.49 -2.71 -14.17
C GLY A 247 -7.29 -1.80 -13.91
N TRP A 248 -6.12 -2.22 -14.36
CA TRP A 248 -4.91 -1.43 -14.27
C TRP A 248 -5.02 -0.14 -15.10
N ALA A 249 -4.47 0.96 -14.55
CA ALA A 249 -4.52 2.29 -15.17
C ALA A 249 -5.94 2.86 -15.34
N SER A 250 -6.95 2.36 -14.61
CA SER A 250 -8.32 2.90 -14.62
C SER A 250 -8.49 4.04 -13.63
N ASP A 251 -8.36 3.77 -12.32
CA ASP A 251 -8.67 4.74 -11.27
C ASP A 251 -7.45 5.14 -10.44
N ALA A 252 -6.37 4.36 -10.53
CA ALA A 252 -5.18 4.59 -9.73
C ALA A 252 -3.90 4.20 -10.49
N PHE A 253 -2.79 4.72 -9.99
CA PHE A 253 -1.45 4.35 -10.42
C PHE A 253 -0.47 4.42 -9.25
N MET A 254 0.78 4.02 -9.49
CA MET A 254 1.81 4.16 -8.48
C MET A 254 3.08 4.82 -9.03
N ILE A 255 3.88 5.36 -8.10
CA ILE A 255 5.20 5.89 -8.39
C ILE A 255 6.20 5.21 -7.45
N THR A 256 7.25 4.64 -8.03
CA THR A 256 8.35 4.00 -7.30
C THR A 256 9.33 5.04 -6.74
N PRO A 257 10.23 4.67 -5.82
CA PRO A 257 11.16 5.62 -5.22
C PRO A 257 12.10 6.35 -6.20
N ASP A 258 12.37 5.78 -7.38
CA ASP A 258 13.16 6.41 -8.43
C ASP A 258 12.32 7.20 -9.46
N GLY A 259 11.03 7.37 -9.16
CA GLY A 259 10.10 8.13 -9.99
C GLY A 259 9.49 7.38 -11.17
N THR A 260 9.67 6.06 -11.27
CA THR A 260 9.02 5.27 -12.32
C THR A 260 7.51 5.20 -12.06
N VAL A 261 6.71 5.53 -13.08
CA VAL A 261 5.25 5.56 -13.00
C VAL A 261 4.67 4.28 -13.56
N LEU A 262 3.95 3.53 -12.72
CA LEU A 262 3.42 2.20 -13.03
C LEU A 262 1.88 2.18 -12.95
N PRO A 263 1.19 1.45 -13.84
CA PRO A 263 -0.27 1.31 -13.76
C PRO A 263 -0.75 0.45 -12.57
N CYS A 264 0.13 -0.37 -12.02
CA CYS A 264 -0.07 -1.20 -10.84
C CYS A 264 1.29 -1.63 -10.29
N HIS A 265 1.36 -1.95 -9.01
CA HIS A 265 2.58 -2.45 -8.37
C HIS A 265 3.15 -3.70 -9.06
N ALA A 266 2.30 -4.65 -9.42
CA ALA A 266 2.72 -5.86 -10.11
C ALA A 266 3.32 -5.61 -11.51
N ALA A 267 3.05 -4.46 -12.14
CA ALA A 267 3.55 -4.13 -13.46
C ALA A 267 5.09 -4.04 -13.53
N GLN A 268 5.77 -3.76 -12.42
CA GLN A 268 7.24 -3.76 -12.36
C GLN A 268 7.87 -5.11 -12.71
N THR A 269 7.12 -6.21 -12.65
CA THR A 269 7.59 -7.55 -13.03
C THR A 269 7.52 -7.82 -14.53
N ILE A 270 6.93 -6.91 -15.32
CA ILE A 270 6.76 -7.07 -16.78
C ILE A 270 7.99 -6.52 -17.50
N THR A 271 8.92 -7.38 -17.81
CA THR A 271 10.20 -7.01 -18.48
C THR A 271 10.05 -6.65 -19.96
N SER A 272 8.92 -6.96 -20.58
CA SER A 272 8.63 -6.65 -22.00
C SER A 272 8.03 -5.25 -22.21
N MET A 273 7.84 -4.46 -21.15
CA MET A 273 7.27 -3.11 -21.19
C MET A 273 8.25 -2.09 -20.63
N SER A 274 8.20 -0.89 -21.18
CA SER A 274 8.94 0.27 -20.68
C SER A 274 7.99 1.22 -19.98
N PHE A 275 8.41 1.72 -18.81
CA PHE A 275 7.66 2.68 -18.00
C PHE A 275 8.44 3.99 -17.93
N HIS A 276 7.73 5.11 -18.03
CA HIS A 276 8.35 6.44 -17.93
C HIS A 276 8.56 6.86 -16.48
N LYS A 277 9.54 7.73 -16.28
CA LYS A 277 9.78 8.39 -14.99
C LYS A 277 9.22 9.81 -14.97
N VAL A 278 8.91 10.30 -13.78
CA VAL A 278 8.47 11.69 -13.56
C VAL A 278 9.53 12.72 -13.98
N SER A 279 10.81 12.32 -14.02
CA SER A 279 11.93 13.14 -14.54
C SER A 279 11.99 13.20 -16.07
N GLU A 280 11.31 12.31 -16.78
CA GLU A 280 11.34 12.21 -18.24
C GLU A 280 10.17 12.94 -18.90
N LYS A 281 9.00 12.88 -18.26
CA LYS A 281 7.74 13.39 -18.78
C LYS A 281 6.83 13.91 -17.69
N PRO A 282 5.99 14.95 -17.97
CA PRO A 282 4.95 15.37 -17.07
C PRO A 282 3.97 14.23 -16.77
N LEU A 283 3.51 14.16 -15.51
CA LEU A 283 2.64 13.08 -15.04
C LEU A 283 1.35 12.94 -15.85
N ARG A 284 0.75 14.06 -16.29
CA ARG A 284 -0.42 14.06 -17.19
C ARG A 284 -0.11 13.38 -18.52
N GLU A 285 1.04 13.64 -19.13
CA GLU A 285 1.44 13.00 -20.38
C GLU A 285 1.62 11.49 -20.19
N ILE A 286 2.24 11.06 -19.08
CA ILE A 286 2.39 9.64 -18.76
C ILE A 286 1.02 8.98 -18.60
N TRP A 287 0.11 9.58 -17.83
CA TRP A 287 -1.23 9.05 -17.60
C TRP A 287 -2.05 8.93 -18.89
N GLU A 288 -2.09 9.97 -19.70
CA GLU A 288 -2.98 10.05 -20.86
C GLU A 288 -2.42 9.36 -22.12
N ARG A 289 -1.08 9.31 -22.27
CA ARG A 289 -0.44 8.97 -23.55
C ARG A 289 0.58 7.84 -23.49
N SER A 290 0.96 7.36 -22.31
CA SER A 290 1.92 6.27 -22.22
C SER A 290 1.33 4.98 -22.82
N GLU A 291 2.12 4.33 -23.69
CA GLU A 291 1.75 3.02 -24.26
C GLU A 291 1.48 1.99 -23.16
N ALA A 292 2.30 2.00 -22.11
CA ALA A 292 2.17 1.08 -20.98
C ALA A 292 0.82 1.22 -20.26
N PHE A 293 0.28 2.44 -20.14
CA PHE A 293 -1.03 2.67 -19.53
C PHE A 293 -2.17 2.34 -20.49
N ASN A 294 -2.06 2.79 -21.74
CA ASN A 294 -3.11 2.59 -22.74
C ASN A 294 -3.33 1.12 -23.08
N ARG A 295 -2.26 0.30 -23.06
CA ARG A 295 -2.35 -1.14 -23.27
C ARG A 295 -3.28 -1.84 -22.27
N PHE A 296 -3.30 -1.42 -21.01
CA PHE A 296 -4.20 -1.99 -19.99
C PHE A 296 -5.61 -1.43 -20.03
N ARG A 297 -5.82 -0.34 -20.74
CA ARG A 297 -7.15 0.26 -21.00
C ARG A 297 -7.84 -0.32 -22.24
N GLY A 298 -7.21 -1.26 -22.93
CA GLY A 298 -7.76 -1.89 -24.12
C GLY A 298 -7.54 -1.11 -25.42
N PHE A 299 -6.48 -0.29 -25.50
CA PHE A 299 -6.13 0.51 -26.68
C PHE A 299 -4.74 0.18 -27.22
#